data_b3ce9bc00fa7031b0c37867251bc9db1
#
_entry.id   b3ce9bc00fa7031b0c37867251bc9db1
#
_cell.length_a   1.000
_cell.length_b   1.000
_cell.length_c   1.000
_cell.angle_alpha   90.00
_cell.angle_beta   90.00
_cell.angle_gamma   90.00
#
_symmetry.space_group_name_H-M   'P 1'
#
loop_
_entity.id
_entity.type
_entity.pdbx_description
1 polymer ?
#
loop_
_entity_poly.entity_id
_entity_poly.type
_entity_poly.pdbx_seq_one_letter_code
_entity_poly.pdbx_strand_id
1 'polypeptide(L)'
;NNQVDDIIGNYNMGLITNNERYNQVIDVWTSANATLTELAMKQISEDQQGFNSVYMMLDSGARGSKEQIRQLTGMRGLMAKPKKSNVGGGEIIENPILSNFKEGLSILEYFISTHGARKGLADTALKTANSGYLTRRLCDVAQDVQITKAECDPKKRSSVTIAEII
;
A
#
# COMPACT_ATOMS: atom_id res chain seq x y z
N ASN A 1 21.30 6.83 -2.95
CA ASN A 1 21.52 7.91 -3.90
C ASN A 1 22.49 7.47 -5.00
N ASN A 2 23.68 6.90 -4.70
CA ASN A 2 24.71 6.55 -5.70
C ASN A 2 24.15 5.76 -6.91
N GLN A 3 23.31 4.73 -6.67
CA GLN A 3 22.69 3.95 -7.75
C GLN A 3 21.76 4.80 -8.64
N VAL A 4 21.06 5.77 -8.05
CA VAL A 4 20.20 6.69 -8.82
C VAL A 4 21.05 7.65 -9.64
N ASP A 5 22.17 8.11 -9.09
CA ASP A 5 23.12 8.97 -9.79
C ASP A 5 23.76 8.26 -10.99
N ASP A 6 24.09 6.95 -10.85
CA ASP A 6 24.58 6.11 -11.94
C ASP A 6 23.54 5.96 -13.06
N ILE A 7 22.27 5.75 -12.71
CA ILE A 7 21.17 5.65 -13.69
C ILE A 7 20.98 6.97 -14.44
N ILE A 8 21.06 8.09 -13.74
CA ILE A 8 20.99 9.42 -14.35
C ILE A 8 22.20 9.66 -15.27
N GLY A 9 23.39 9.20 -14.84
CA GLY A 9 24.60 9.23 -15.66
C GLY A 9 24.44 8.46 -16.97
N ASN A 10 23.92 7.24 -16.91
CA ASN A 10 23.65 6.41 -18.09
C ASN A 10 22.62 7.06 -19.04
N TYR A 11 21.60 7.71 -18.49
CA TYR A 11 20.64 8.47 -19.28
C TYR A 11 21.31 9.67 -19.98
N ASN A 12 22.13 10.43 -19.26
CA ASN A 12 22.83 11.58 -19.83
C ASN A 12 23.83 11.19 -20.93
N MET A 13 24.40 9.98 -20.84
CA MET A 13 25.24 9.40 -21.90
C MET A 13 24.43 8.84 -23.09
N GLY A 14 23.12 8.83 -23.03
CA GLY A 14 22.24 8.33 -24.09
C GLY A 14 22.13 6.80 -24.16
N LEU A 15 22.56 6.07 -23.11
CA LEU A 15 22.54 4.61 -23.07
C LEU A 15 21.15 4.03 -22.79
N ILE A 16 20.29 4.78 -22.12
CA ILE A 16 18.94 4.35 -21.74
C ILE A 16 17.89 5.40 -22.12
N THR A 17 16.67 4.96 -22.34
CA THR A 17 15.52 5.84 -22.62
C THR A 17 14.98 6.49 -21.35
N ASN A 18 14.22 7.57 -21.49
CA ASN A 18 13.61 8.25 -20.33
C ASN A 18 12.62 7.34 -19.56
N ASN A 19 11.87 6.51 -20.26
CA ASN A 19 10.96 5.57 -19.61
C ASN A 19 11.70 4.49 -18.81
N GLU A 20 12.80 4.03 -19.35
CA GLU A 20 13.66 3.05 -18.69
C GLU A 20 14.34 3.65 -17.46
N ARG A 21 14.91 4.86 -17.59
CA ARG A 21 15.43 5.62 -16.45
C ARG A 21 14.39 5.75 -15.33
N TYR A 22 13.16 6.15 -15.67
CA TYR A 22 12.06 6.31 -14.73
C TYR A 22 11.75 4.99 -14.00
N ASN A 23 11.61 3.89 -14.72
CA ASN A 23 11.32 2.59 -14.13
C ASN A 23 12.46 2.13 -13.22
N GLN A 24 13.72 2.25 -13.66
CA GLN A 24 14.88 1.86 -12.85
C GLN A 24 14.99 2.66 -11.55
N VAL A 25 14.72 3.97 -11.59
CA VAL A 25 14.72 4.82 -10.38
C VAL A 25 13.64 4.38 -9.40
N ILE A 26 12.43 4.07 -9.88
CA ILE A 26 11.33 3.59 -9.03
C ILE A 26 11.68 2.23 -8.42
N ASP A 27 12.26 1.32 -9.18
CA ASP A 27 12.65 -0.02 -8.71
C ASP A 27 13.70 0.06 -7.61
N VAL A 28 14.72 0.92 -7.77
CA VAL A 28 15.75 1.16 -6.74
C VAL A 28 15.12 1.69 -5.45
N TRP A 29 14.23 2.66 -5.53
CA TRP A 29 13.58 3.21 -4.34
C TRP A 29 12.60 2.24 -3.69
N THR A 30 11.90 1.43 -4.48
CA THR A 30 11.00 0.38 -3.97
C THR A 30 11.78 -0.70 -3.23
N SER A 31 12.91 -1.15 -3.78
CA SER A 31 13.80 -2.12 -3.15
C SER A 31 14.41 -1.58 -1.86
N ALA A 32 14.92 -0.35 -1.89
CA ALA A 32 15.46 0.32 -0.69
C ALA A 32 14.41 0.43 0.43
N ASN A 33 13.18 0.76 0.05
CA ASN A 33 12.06 0.90 0.97
C ASN A 33 11.66 -0.45 1.61
N ALA A 34 11.67 -1.53 0.82
CA ALA A 34 11.42 -2.88 1.32
C ALA A 34 12.49 -3.32 2.33
N THR A 35 13.77 -3.15 1.97
CA THR A 35 14.90 -3.48 2.85
C THR A 35 14.85 -2.69 4.16
N LEU A 36 14.53 -1.39 4.10
CA LEU A 36 14.41 -0.55 5.28
C LEU A 36 13.24 -1.00 6.18
N THR A 37 12.14 -1.43 5.58
CA THR A 37 10.99 -1.97 6.32
C THR A 37 11.36 -3.25 7.07
N GLU A 38 12.08 -4.16 6.43
CA GLU A 38 12.54 -5.41 7.06
C GLU A 38 13.50 -5.14 8.22
N LEU A 39 14.47 -4.24 8.02
CA LEU A 39 15.41 -3.86 9.07
C LEU A 39 14.71 -3.21 10.26
N ALA A 40 13.77 -2.29 10.01
CA ALA A 40 13.00 -1.64 11.06
C ALA A 40 12.15 -2.65 11.85
N MET A 41 11.49 -3.58 11.14
CA MET A 41 10.70 -4.62 11.78
C MET A 41 11.54 -5.58 12.61
N LYS A 42 12.71 -5.97 12.10
CA LYS A 42 13.66 -6.80 12.85
C LYS A 42 14.12 -6.10 14.12
N GLN A 43 14.51 -4.83 14.03
CA GLN A 43 14.94 -4.06 15.18
C GLN A 43 13.85 -3.94 16.26
N ILE A 44 12.59 -3.66 15.85
CA ILE A 44 11.46 -3.56 16.80
C ILE A 44 11.15 -4.92 17.43
N SER A 45 11.29 -6.02 16.68
CA SER A 45 11.03 -7.38 17.20
C SER A 45 12.09 -7.86 18.20
N GLU A 46 13.33 -7.40 18.07
CA GLU A 46 14.45 -7.73 18.97
C GLU A 46 14.53 -6.78 20.19
N ASP A 47 13.89 -5.61 20.12
CA ASP A 47 13.87 -4.63 21.19
C ASP A 47 13.14 -5.16 22.42
N GLN A 48 13.67 -4.84 23.61
CA GLN A 48 13.14 -5.27 24.90
C GLN A 48 12.86 -6.78 25.01
N GLN A 49 13.68 -7.61 24.37
CA GLN A 49 13.51 -9.07 24.34
C GLN A 49 12.15 -9.52 23.77
N GLY A 50 11.60 -8.76 22.82
CA GLY A 50 10.32 -9.03 22.18
C GLY A 50 9.09 -8.41 22.89
N PHE A 51 9.29 -7.71 24.00
CA PHE A 51 8.21 -7.04 24.75
C PHE A 51 8.02 -5.56 24.38
N ASN A 52 8.45 -5.16 23.18
CA ASN A 52 8.15 -3.81 22.70
C ASN A 52 6.63 -3.66 22.50
N SER A 53 6.04 -2.64 23.11
CA SER A 53 4.58 -2.42 23.07
C SER A 53 4.03 -2.20 21.65
N VAL A 54 4.80 -1.56 20.78
CA VAL A 54 4.43 -1.34 19.37
C VAL A 54 4.46 -2.65 18.61
N TYR A 55 5.50 -3.48 18.82
CA TYR A 55 5.59 -4.80 18.21
C TYR A 55 4.45 -5.70 18.65
N MET A 56 4.12 -5.73 19.94
CA MET A 56 3.00 -6.52 20.46
C MET A 56 1.65 -6.14 19.84
N MET A 57 1.38 -4.84 19.68
CA MET A 57 0.15 -4.38 19.02
C MET A 57 0.09 -4.79 17.55
N LEU A 58 1.22 -4.75 16.86
CA LEU A 58 1.31 -5.12 15.46
C LEU A 58 1.19 -6.63 15.25
N ASP A 59 1.90 -7.43 16.04
CA ASP A 59 1.95 -8.88 15.94
C ASP A 59 0.59 -9.50 16.29
N SER A 60 -0.08 -8.99 17.30
CA SER A 60 -1.43 -9.40 17.67
C SER A 60 -2.51 -9.01 16.65
N GLY A 61 -2.20 -8.12 15.71
CA GLY A 61 -3.17 -7.59 14.74
C GLY A 61 -4.20 -6.64 15.35
N ALA A 62 -4.03 -6.23 16.61
CA ALA A 62 -4.98 -5.35 17.28
C ALA A 62 -5.04 -3.96 16.65
N ARG A 63 -3.89 -3.40 16.28
CA ARG A 63 -3.80 -2.09 15.62
C ARG A 63 -2.49 -1.91 14.88
N GLY A 64 -2.55 -1.17 13.76
CA GLY A 64 -1.38 -0.80 12.98
C GLY A 64 -1.04 -1.78 11.87
N SER A 65 -0.18 -1.33 10.98
CA SER A 65 0.39 -2.15 9.91
C SER A 65 1.89 -1.86 9.78
N LYS A 66 2.63 -2.78 9.18
CA LYS A 66 4.08 -2.60 8.89
C LYS A 66 4.35 -1.31 8.13
N GLU A 67 3.47 -0.96 7.18
CA GLU A 67 3.54 0.27 6.41
C GLU A 67 3.42 1.54 7.26
N GLN A 68 2.54 1.54 8.25
CA GLN A 68 2.39 2.68 9.17
C GLN A 68 3.63 2.86 10.03
N ILE A 69 4.21 1.78 10.54
CA ILE A 69 5.45 1.84 11.32
C ILE A 69 6.60 2.35 10.45
N ARG A 70 6.72 1.87 9.23
CA ARG A 70 7.72 2.35 8.28
C ARG A 70 7.62 3.85 8.06
N GLN A 71 6.42 4.39 7.89
CA GLN A 71 6.22 5.83 7.70
C GLN A 71 6.54 6.65 8.95
N LEU A 72 6.42 6.05 10.14
CA LEU A 72 6.73 6.73 11.40
C LEU A 72 8.23 6.75 11.72
N THR A 73 8.95 5.66 11.42
CA THR A 73 10.33 5.45 11.86
C THR A 73 11.35 5.37 10.73
N GLY A 74 10.94 4.96 9.56
CA GLY A 74 11.78 4.78 8.39
C GLY A 74 11.72 5.94 7.41
N MET A 75 11.16 5.72 6.23
CA MET A 75 10.88 6.77 5.27
C MET A 75 9.48 6.62 4.68
N ARG A 76 8.87 7.73 4.29
CA ARG A 76 7.53 7.69 3.72
C ARG A 76 7.49 7.04 2.33
N GLY A 77 8.50 7.30 1.49
CA GLY A 77 8.69 6.67 0.20
C GLY A 77 8.01 7.38 -0.97
N LEU A 78 7.71 6.60 -2.02
CA LEU A 78 7.18 7.10 -3.29
C LEU A 78 5.71 7.52 -3.16
N MET A 79 5.35 8.63 -3.82
CA MET A 79 4.00 9.18 -3.86
C MET A 79 3.43 9.18 -5.27
N ALA A 80 2.12 8.95 -5.40
CA ALA A 80 1.43 9.02 -6.68
C ALA A 80 1.14 10.47 -7.07
N LYS A 81 1.29 10.80 -8.35
CA LYS A 81 0.87 12.08 -8.92
C LYS A 81 -0.66 12.24 -8.87
N PRO A 82 -1.19 13.46 -8.70
CA PRO A 82 -2.61 13.70 -8.88
C PRO A 82 -3.01 13.43 -10.33
N LYS A 83 -4.03 12.59 -10.54
CA LYS A 83 -4.52 12.27 -11.89
C LYS A 83 -5.20 13.47 -12.51
N LYS A 84 -4.78 13.85 -13.71
CA LYS A 84 -5.48 14.84 -14.56
C LYS A 84 -6.60 14.22 -15.42
N SER A 85 -6.63 12.91 -15.61
CA SER A 85 -7.63 12.22 -16.44
C SER A 85 -7.86 10.78 -15.98
N ASN A 86 -9.03 10.22 -16.31
CA ASN A 86 -9.45 8.87 -15.94
C ASN A 86 -8.75 7.74 -16.74
N VAL A 87 -7.78 8.07 -17.59
CA VAL A 87 -7.11 7.12 -18.48
C VAL A 87 -5.71 6.83 -17.95
N GLY A 88 -5.46 5.57 -17.59
CA GLY A 88 -4.15 5.03 -17.25
C GLY A 88 -3.75 5.08 -15.77
N GLY A 89 -2.90 4.15 -15.37
CA GLY A 89 -2.36 4.01 -14.03
C GLY A 89 -1.75 5.31 -13.48
N GLY A 90 -1.89 5.55 -12.19
CA GLY A 90 -1.32 6.74 -11.54
C GLY A 90 0.19 6.77 -11.70
N GLU A 91 0.70 7.78 -12.38
CA GLU A 91 2.14 8.04 -12.49
C GLU A 91 2.72 8.33 -11.10
N ILE A 92 3.85 7.73 -10.79
CA ILE A 92 4.53 7.90 -9.50
C ILE A 92 5.50 9.09 -9.62
N ILE A 93 5.66 9.84 -8.55
CA ILE A 93 6.64 10.92 -8.47
C ILE A 93 8.02 10.27 -8.25
N GLU A 94 8.97 10.57 -9.11
CA GLU A 94 10.32 9.98 -9.08
C GLU A 94 11.08 10.26 -7.78
N ASN A 95 10.89 11.46 -7.22
CA ASN A 95 11.52 11.85 -5.98
C ASN A 95 10.71 11.29 -4.79
N PRO A 96 11.28 10.34 -4.03
CA PRO A 96 10.63 9.82 -2.84
C PRO A 96 10.66 10.83 -1.70
N ILE A 97 9.78 10.67 -0.73
CA ILE A 97 9.85 11.38 0.54
C ILE A 97 10.78 10.58 1.46
N LEU A 98 11.96 11.11 1.71
CA LEU A 98 12.98 10.47 2.54
C LEU A 98 12.69 10.62 4.03
N SER A 99 12.05 11.71 4.42
CA SER A 99 11.71 12.01 5.80
C SER A 99 10.60 11.09 6.33
N ASN A 100 10.64 10.83 7.62
CA ASN A 100 9.58 10.15 8.36
C ASN A 100 8.74 11.15 9.16
N PHE A 101 7.65 10.70 9.77
CA PHE A 101 6.80 11.57 10.57
C PHE A 101 7.45 12.00 11.89
N LYS A 102 8.42 11.26 12.41
CA LYS A 102 9.13 11.62 13.65
C LYS A 102 10.06 12.81 13.43
N GLU A 103 10.75 12.85 12.29
CA GLU A 103 11.64 13.95 11.90
C GLU A 103 10.87 15.17 11.41
N GLY A 104 9.70 14.93 10.84
CA GLY A 104 8.90 15.95 10.18
C GLY A 104 9.22 16.06 8.68
N LEU A 105 8.23 16.47 7.91
CA LEU A 105 8.34 16.64 6.46
C LEU A 105 8.75 18.09 6.13
N SER A 106 9.52 18.24 5.06
CA SER A 106 9.74 19.56 4.47
C SER A 106 8.44 20.09 3.84
N ILE A 107 8.37 21.39 3.59
CA ILE A 107 7.18 22.04 3.01
C ILE A 107 6.78 21.39 1.68
N LEU A 108 7.76 21.10 0.83
CA LEU A 108 7.53 20.47 -0.47
C LEU A 108 7.04 19.02 -0.33
N GLU A 109 7.66 18.23 0.55
CA GLU A 109 7.26 16.85 0.83
C GLU A 109 5.87 16.78 1.44
N TYR A 110 5.54 17.71 2.33
CA TYR A 110 4.19 17.83 2.88
C TYR A 110 3.17 18.13 1.79
N PHE A 111 3.45 19.08 0.91
CA PHE A 111 2.57 19.43 -0.20
C PHE A 111 2.30 18.22 -1.13
N ILE A 112 3.35 17.49 -1.52
CA ILE A 112 3.22 16.25 -2.32
C ILE A 112 2.37 15.21 -1.59
N SER A 113 2.60 15.06 -0.32
CA SER A 113 1.91 14.11 0.55
C SER A 113 0.41 14.39 0.69
N THR A 114 0.00 15.65 0.72
CA THR A 114 -1.41 16.05 0.88
C THR A 114 -2.28 15.65 -0.31
N HIS A 115 -1.73 15.54 -1.52
CA HIS A 115 -2.47 15.03 -2.68
C HIS A 115 -2.96 13.60 -2.47
N GLY A 116 -2.05 12.72 -1.99
CA GLY A 116 -2.40 11.33 -1.67
C GLY A 116 -3.40 11.22 -0.52
N ALA A 117 -3.23 12.02 0.53
CA ALA A 117 -4.14 12.06 1.66
C ALA A 117 -5.55 12.51 1.26
N ARG A 118 -5.67 13.58 0.48
CA ARG A 118 -6.97 14.07 -0.02
C ARG A 118 -7.69 13.03 -0.87
N LYS A 119 -6.96 12.36 -1.76
CA LYS A 119 -7.51 11.28 -2.58
C LYS A 119 -7.98 10.11 -1.72
N GLY A 120 -7.18 9.68 -0.75
CA GLY A 120 -7.54 8.59 0.18
C GLY A 120 -8.79 8.91 0.99
N LEU A 121 -8.98 10.14 1.46
CA LEU A 121 -10.18 10.58 2.16
C LEU A 121 -11.41 10.52 1.26
N ALA A 122 -11.32 11.01 0.02
CA ALA A 122 -12.42 10.98 -0.95
C ALA A 122 -12.79 9.52 -1.32
N ASP A 123 -11.79 8.68 -1.59
CA ASP A 123 -12.00 7.26 -1.91
C ASP A 123 -12.66 6.51 -0.75
N THR A 124 -12.28 6.80 0.49
CA THR A 124 -12.87 6.19 1.70
C THR A 124 -14.35 6.56 1.81
N ALA A 125 -14.70 7.82 1.63
CA ALA A 125 -16.09 8.28 1.69
C ALA A 125 -16.98 7.59 0.65
N LEU A 126 -16.51 7.49 -0.60
CA LEU A 126 -17.26 6.83 -1.68
C LEU A 126 -17.37 5.31 -1.46
N LYS A 127 -16.30 4.65 -1.03
CA LYS A 127 -16.32 3.21 -0.75
C LYS A 127 -17.25 2.85 0.41
N THR A 128 -17.34 3.70 1.43
CA THR A 128 -18.26 3.48 2.56
C THR A 128 -19.71 3.46 2.11
N ALA A 129 -20.11 4.41 1.25
CA ALA A 129 -21.46 4.44 0.71
C ALA A 129 -21.78 3.20 -0.14
N ASN A 130 -20.88 2.81 -1.04
CA ASN A 130 -21.04 1.62 -1.88
C ASN A 130 -21.11 0.33 -1.06
N SER A 131 -20.25 0.20 -0.04
CA SER A 131 -20.26 -0.95 0.87
C SER A 131 -21.58 -1.04 1.64
N GLY A 132 -22.10 0.06 2.15
CA GLY A 132 -23.37 0.10 2.87
C GLY A 132 -24.54 -0.31 1.97
N TYR A 133 -24.60 0.19 0.75
CA TYR A 133 -25.62 -0.21 -0.23
C TYR A 133 -25.53 -1.69 -0.63
N LEU A 134 -24.30 -2.21 -0.86
CA LEU A 134 -24.10 -3.61 -1.17
C LEU A 134 -24.54 -4.52 0.00
N THR A 135 -24.13 -4.17 1.22
CA THR A 135 -24.50 -4.93 2.44
C THR A 135 -26.00 -5.00 2.61
N ARG A 136 -26.70 -3.85 2.46
CA ARG A 136 -28.18 -3.83 2.54
C ARG A 136 -28.81 -4.77 1.49
N ARG A 137 -28.38 -4.68 0.23
CA ARG A 137 -28.91 -5.56 -0.84
C ARG A 137 -28.64 -7.04 -0.57
N LEU A 138 -27.46 -7.39 -0.06
CA LEU A 138 -27.14 -8.77 0.31
C LEU A 138 -28.03 -9.27 1.46
N CYS A 139 -28.25 -8.43 2.48
CA CYS A 139 -29.16 -8.78 3.57
C CYS A 139 -30.57 -8.98 3.07
N ASP A 140 -31.09 -8.11 2.23
CA ASP A 140 -32.45 -8.19 1.68
C ASP A 140 -32.65 -9.46 0.84
N VAL A 141 -31.64 -9.88 0.08
CA VAL A 141 -31.69 -11.11 -0.72
C VAL A 141 -31.51 -12.39 0.12
N ALA A 142 -30.66 -12.32 1.14
CA ALA A 142 -30.28 -13.49 1.94
C ALA A 142 -31.15 -13.69 3.20
N GLN A 143 -32.08 -12.77 3.52
CA GLN A 143 -32.88 -12.84 4.74
C GLN A 143 -33.74 -14.12 4.88
N ASP A 144 -34.19 -14.66 3.74
CA ASP A 144 -35.03 -15.86 3.69
C ASP A 144 -34.21 -17.18 3.57
N VAL A 145 -32.89 -17.08 3.48
CA VAL A 145 -32.00 -18.24 3.36
C VAL A 145 -31.90 -18.97 4.70
N GLN A 146 -32.34 -20.24 4.73
CA GLN A 146 -32.28 -21.07 5.90
C GLN A 146 -31.33 -22.26 5.72
N ILE A 147 -30.59 -22.59 6.76
CA ILE A 147 -29.75 -23.78 6.78
C ILE A 147 -30.64 -24.98 7.06
N THR A 148 -30.81 -25.85 6.07
CA THR A 148 -31.68 -27.04 6.17
C THR A 148 -30.92 -28.30 6.57
N LYS A 149 -29.60 -28.33 6.41
CA LYS A 149 -28.76 -29.49 6.76
C LYS A 149 -27.55 -29.02 7.56
N ALA A 150 -27.19 -29.75 8.61
CA ALA A 150 -26.02 -29.46 9.44
C ALA A 150 -24.69 -29.61 8.66
N GLU A 151 -24.61 -30.63 7.80
CA GLU A 151 -23.46 -30.84 6.91
C GLU A 151 -23.92 -31.08 5.47
N CYS A 152 -23.22 -30.45 4.52
CA CYS A 152 -23.42 -30.73 3.12
C CYS A 152 -22.59 -31.94 2.71
N ASP A 153 -23.20 -32.87 1.95
CA ASP A 153 -22.50 -34.03 1.40
C ASP A 153 -21.30 -33.55 0.51
N PRO A 154 -20.04 -33.91 0.85
CA PRO A 154 -18.86 -33.44 0.14
C PRO A 154 -18.81 -33.86 -1.32
N LYS A 155 -19.54 -34.93 -1.69
CA LYS A 155 -19.64 -35.41 -3.09
C LYS A 155 -20.64 -34.61 -3.94
N LYS A 156 -21.50 -33.80 -3.33
CA LYS A 156 -22.51 -32.97 -4.00
C LYS A 156 -22.25 -31.48 -3.90
N ARG A 157 -21.06 -31.07 -3.47
CA ARG A 157 -20.69 -29.64 -3.45
C ARG A 157 -20.63 -29.11 -4.86
N SER A 158 -21.48 -28.13 -5.18
CA SER A 158 -21.31 -27.32 -6.37
C SER A 158 -20.08 -26.45 -6.18
N SER A 159 -19.07 -26.63 -6.98
CA SER A 159 -17.91 -25.73 -7.07
C SER A 159 -18.14 -24.79 -8.24
N VAL A 160 -17.91 -23.50 -8.00
CA VAL A 160 -17.85 -22.48 -9.06
C VAL A 160 -16.39 -22.23 -9.36
N THR A 161 -15.98 -22.37 -10.61
CA THR A 161 -14.62 -22.05 -11.02
C THR A 161 -14.44 -20.55 -11.16
N ILE A 162 -13.25 -20.04 -10.86
CA ILE A 162 -12.93 -18.60 -10.95
C ILE A 162 -13.22 -18.07 -12.37
N ALA A 163 -13.07 -18.90 -13.40
CA ALA A 163 -13.38 -18.56 -14.78
C ALA A 163 -14.88 -18.32 -15.06
N GLU A 164 -15.77 -18.76 -14.18
CA GLU A 164 -17.22 -18.53 -14.31
C GLU A 164 -17.67 -17.24 -13.59
N ILE A 165 -16.77 -16.60 -12.84
CA ILE A 165 -17.04 -15.37 -12.06
C ILE A 165 -16.51 -14.12 -12.79
N ILE A 166 -15.57 -14.29 -13.75
CA ILE A 166 -14.98 -13.24 -14.58
C ILE A 166 -15.74 -13.14 -15.91
#